data_e95587caf0da59f0d20137b1c30d1b72
#
_entry.id   e95587caf0da59f0d20137b1c30d1b72
#
_cell.length_a   1.000
_cell.length_b   1.000
_cell.length_c   1.000
_cell.angle_alpha   90.00
_cell.angle_beta   90.00
_cell.angle_gamma   90.00
#
_symmetry.space_group_name_H-M   'P 1'
#
loop_
_entity.id
_entity.type
_entity.pdbx_description
1 polymer ?
#
loop_
_entity_poly.entity_id
_entity_poly.type
_entity_poly.pdbx_seq_one_letter_code
_entity_poly.pdbx_strand_id
1 'polypeptide(L)'
;MLVEELPPSKLGTKEYWDSIYDREVRVFDDMGDEGEIWFGEDSVHKMRQWAHENLPQSSSEDPLRIIECGSGNGTLLLSFLISPEPPAQQYRLTGIDYSEGAKVLAEGVEKQKRETLDDELEDEQVANHCTVEWRVGDLLRQNFDGETWNLVLDKGTYDALCLSDKPVQEDKTQRLPSEVYPERITKLISPGGFFLITSCNFTEEEIKERFNQPHSSIPHPTYSFGGKTGSIVCTVAFEKALQAS
;
A
#
# COMPACT_ATOMS: atom_id res chain seq x y z
N MET A 1 18.59 16.51 -7.14
CA MET A 1 18.54 16.30 -8.62
C MET A 1 17.08 16.36 -9.00
N LEU A 2 16.65 17.00 -10.09
CA LEU A 2 15.23 16.96 -10.47
C LEU A 2 14.92 15.55 -10.98
N VAL A 3 13.97 14.87 -10.33
CA VAL A 3 13.50 13.55 -10.79
C VAL A 3 12.70 13.74 -12.08
N GLU A 4 13.07 13.05 -13.14
CA GLU A 4 12.39 13.15 -14.44
C GLU A 4 10.98 12.54 -14.35
N GLU A 5 10.01 13.20 -15.03
CA GLU A 5 8.65 12.66 -15.12
C GLU A 5 8.61 11.49 -16.10
N LEU A 6 7.84 10.46 -15.74
CA LEU A 6 7.69 9.28 -16.57
C LEU A 6 6.78 9.56 -17.79
N PRO A 7 7.03 8.92 -18.93
CA PRO A 7 6.12 9.03 -20.07
C PRO A 7 4.75 8.43 -19.73
N PRO A 8 3.65 9.10 -20.12
CA PRO A 8 2.32 8.60 -19.84
C PRO A 8 2.06 7.22 -20.44
N SER A 9 1.28 6.40 -19.72
CA SER A 9 0.84 5.09 -20.23
C SER A 9 -0.57 4.77 -19.75
N LYS A 10 -1.17 3.70 -20.32
CA LYS A 10 -2.48 3.21 -19.89
C LYS A 10 -2.54 2.86 -18.39
N LEU A 11 -1.40 2.45 -17.81
CA LEU A 11 -1.29 2.14 -16.37
C LEU A 11 -1.56 3.35 -15.47
N GLY A 12 -1.43 4.59 -15.99
CA GLY A 12 -1.78 5.82 -15.28
C GLY A 12 -3.26 6.18 -15.35
N THR A 13 -4.13 5.33 -15.89
CA THR A 13 -5.56 5.64 -16.11
C THR A 13 -6.48 4.78 -15.25
N LYS A 14 -7.54 5.40 -14.69
CA LYS A 14 -8.56 4.68 -13.93
C LYS A 14 -9.27 3.63 -14.80
N GLU A 15 -9.56 3.98 -16.04
CA GLU A 15 -10.28 3.11 -16.98
C GLU A 15 -9.55 1.77 -17.22
N TYR A 16 -8.21 1.81 -17.23
CA TYR A 16 -7.40 0.60 -17.35
C TYR A 16 -7.58 -0.30 -16.11
N TRP A 17 -7.43 0.26 -14.91
CA TRP A 17 -7.53 -0.49 -13.66
C TRP A 17 -8.94 -1.00 -13.41
N ASP A 18 -9.98 -0.21 -13.70
CA ASP A 18 -11.37 -0.68 -13.64
C ASP A 18 -11.55 -1.93 -14.54
N SER A 19 -11.00 -1.91 -15.76
CA SER A 19 -11.10 -3.06 -16.67
C SER A 19 -10.33 -4.30 -16.19
N ILE A 20 -9.22 -4.10 -15.46
CA ILE A 20 -8.46 -5.19 -14.86
C ILE A 20 -9.27 -5.82 -13.73
N TYR A 21 -9.72 -5.03 -12.76
CA TYR A 21 -10.45 -5.56 -11.60
C TYR A 21 -11.82 -6.11 -11.96
N ASP A 22 -12.52 -5.55 -12.94
CA ASP A 22 -13.75 -6.15 -13.48
C ASP A 22 -13.53 -7.56 -14.07
N ARG A 23 -12.36 -7.82 -14.62
CA ARG A 23 -11.97 -9.15 -15.10
C ARG A 23 -11.59 -10.06 -13.93
N GLU A 24 -10.77 -9.57 -13.00
CA GLU A 24 -10.30 -10.36 -11.85
C GLU A 24 -11.44 -10.78 -10.93
N VAL A 25 -12.43 -9.91 -10.69
CA VAL A 25 -13.66 -10.26 -9.95
C VAL A 25 -14.37 -11.46 -10.59
N ARG A 26 -14.53 -11.48 -11.93
CA ARG A 26 -15.17 -12.61 -12.61
C ARG A 26 -14.36 -13.91 -12.48
N VAL A 27 -13.03 -13.80 -12.58
CA VAL A 27 -12.15 -14.98 -12.44
C VAL A 27 -12.17 -15.49 -10.99
N PHE A 28 -12.22 -14.57 -10.01
CA PHE A 28 -12.38 -14.92 -8.61
C PHE A 28 -13.74 -15.64 -8.35
N ASP A 29 -14.84 -15.12 -8.89
CA ASP A 29 -16.17 -15.71 -8.73
C ASP A 29 -16.24 -17.11 -9.37
N ASP A 30 -15.56 -17.32 -10.50
CA ASP A 30 -15.58 -18.58 -11.25
C ASP A 30 -14.63 -19.65 -10.67
N MET A 31 -13.45 -19.25 -10.17
CA MET A 31 -12.35 -20.17 -9.85
C MET A 31 -11.68 -19.93 -8.50
N GLY A 32 -12.00 -18.86 -7.80
CA GLY A 32 -11.34 -18.48 -6.53
C GLY A 32 -9.92 -17.93 -6.70
N ASP A 33 -9.53 -17.49 -7.91
CA ASP A 33 -8.22 -16.89 -8.18
C ASP A 33 -8.20 -15.46 -7.65
N GLU A 34 -7.28 -15.17 -6.72
CA GLU A 34 -7.17 -13.88 -6.02
C GLU A 34 -6.61 -12.74 -6.90
N GLY A 35 -6.26 -13.02 -8.16
CA GLY A 35 -5.69 -12.04 -9.08
C GLY A 35 -4.19 -11.85 -8.97
N GLU A 36 -3.65 -10.90 -9.72
CA GLU A 36 -2.21 -10.67 -9.84
C GLU A 36 -1.65 -9.95 -8.60
N ILE A 37 -0.55 -10.48 -8.05
CA ILE A 37 0.20 -9.83 -6.96
C ILE A 37 1.31 -8.97 -7.58
N TRP A 38 1.08 -7.67 -7.66
CA TRP A 38 2.06 -6.71 -8.17
C TRP A 38 3.35 -6.74 -7.34
N PHE A 39 4.50 -6.82 -8.01
CA PHE A 39 5.85 -6.99 -7.45
C PHE A 39 6.07 -8.31 -6.70
N GLY A 40 5.13 -9.24 -6.80
CA GLY A 40 5.22 -10.59 -6.26
C GLY A 40 5.12 -10.70 -4.73
N GLU A 41 5.03 -11.92 -4.26
CA GLU A 41 4.91 -12.26 -2.84
C GLU A 41 6.13 -11.84 -2.02
N ASP A 42 7.33 -11.84 -2.60
CA ASP A 42 8.56 -11.42 -1.91
C ASP A 42 8.47 -9.96 -1.43
N SER A 43 7.85 -9.08 -2.22
CA SER A 43 7.65 -7.67 -1.83
C SER A 43 6.63 -7.56 -0.70
N VAL A 44 5.53 -8.31 -0.76
CA VAL A 44 4.54 -8.40 0.31
C VAL A 44 5.18 -8.86 1.62
N HIS A 45 5.96 -9.97 1.57
CA HIS A 45 6.63 -10.52 2.74
C HIS A 45 7.62 -9.51 3.36
N LYS A 46 8.44 -8.84 2.55
CA LYS A 46 9.42 -7.85 3.02
C LYS A 46 8.76 -6.64 3.69
N MET A 47 7.70 -6.11 3.08
CA MET A 47 6.96 -4.97 3.64
C MET A 47 6.32 -5.35 4.98
N ARG A 48 5.68 -6.51 5.07
CA ARG A 48 5.12 -7.02 6.32
C ARG A 48 6.19 -7.27 7.38
N GLN A 49 7.29 -7.94 7.02
CA GLN A 49 8.39 -8.21 7.95
C GLN A 49 8.97 -6.91 8.51
N TRP A 50 9.23 -5.93 7.65
CA TRP A 50 9.70 -4.62 8.11
C TRP A 50 8.73 -3.99 9.11
N ALA A 51 7.42 -4.06 8.85
CA ALA A 51 6.40 -3.53 9.75
C ALA A 51 6.44 -4.25 11.12
N HIS A 52 6.55 -5.58 11.14
CA HIS A 52 6.65 -6.35 12.39
C HIS A 52 7.90 -5.98 13.21
N GLU A 53 9.02 -5.68 12.55
CA GLU A 53 10.28 -5.33 13.20
C GLU A 53 10.31 -3.88 13.72
N ASN A 54 9.54 -2.97 13.15
CA ASN A 54 9.66 -1.52 13.38
C ASN A 54 8.43 -0.88 14.04
N LEU A 55 7.27 -1.53 14.01
CA LEU A 55 6.08 -1.00 14.67
C LEU A 55 6.02 -1.43 16.14
N PRO A 56 5.41 -0.59 17.00
CA PRO A 56 5.22 -0.96 18.41
C PRO A 56 4.22 -2.12 18.57
N GLN A 57 4.25 -2.76 19.72
CA GLN A 57 3.20 -3.69 20.09
C GLN A 57 1.89 -2.94 20.35
N SER A 58 0.79 -3.54 19.95
CA SER A 58 -0.55 -3.00 20.12
C SER A 58 -1.38 -3.79 21.12
N SER A 59 -2.55 -3.26 21.46
CA SER A 59 -3.54 -3.92 22.32
C SER A 59 -4.93 -3.82 21.68
N SER A 60 -5.91 -4.50 22.26
CA SER A 60 -7.30 -4.39 21.82
C SER A 60 -7.89 -2.98 22.05
N GLU A 61 -7.36 -2.22 23.00
CA GLU A 61 -7.77 -0.85 23.30
C GLU A 61 -7.10 0.16 22.35
N ASP A 62 -5.87 -0.15 21.89
CA ASP A 62 -5.09 0.68 20.97
C ASP A 62 -4.48 -0.19 19.86
N PRO A 63 -5.29 -0.63 18.89
CA PRO A 63 -4.82 -1.43 17.77
C PRO A 63 -3.99 -0.60 16.79
N LEU A 64 -2.97 -1.22 16.16
CA LEU A 64 -2.22 -0.59 15.09
C LEU A 64 -3.11 -0.30 13.90
N ARG A 65 -3.14 0.96 13.49
CA ARG A 65 -3.87 1.42 12.32
C ARG A 65 -2.95 1.38 11.09
N ILE A 66 -3.31 0.57 10.10
CA ILE A 66 -2.55 0.43 8.85
C ILE A 66 -3.47 0.75 7.69
N ILE A 67 -3.01 1.57 6.75
CA ILE A 67 -3.71 1.81 5.48
C ILE A 67 -2.83 1.39 4.30
N GLU A 68 -3.42 0.70 3.33
CA GLU A 68 -2.83 0.44 2.01
C GLU A 68 -3.47 1.35 0.97
N CYS A 69 -2.64 2.16 0.32
CA CYS A 69 -3.01 3.09 -0.74
C CYS A 69 -2.95 2.39 -2.09
N GLY A 70 -4.09 2.28 -2.80
CA GLY A 70 -4.23 1.45 -3.99
C GLY A 70 -4.15 -0.03 -3.63
N SER A 71 -5.08 -0.48 -2.79
CA SER A 71 -5.03 -1.81 -2.17
C SER A 71 -5.25 -2.97 -3.14
N GLY A 72 -5.82 -2.72 -4.33
CA GLY A 72 -6.07 -3.75 -5.33
C GLY A 72 -6.87 -4.92 -4.76
N ASN A 73 -6.33 -6.14 -4.90
CA ASN A 73 -6.92 -7.36 -4.33
C ASN A 73 -6.71 -7.54 -2.81
N GLY A 74 -6.05 -6.59 -2.15
CA GLY A 74 -5.85 -6.60 -0.71
C GLY A 74 -4.75 -7.52 -0.19
N THR A 75 -4.00 -8.22 -1.04
CA THR A 75 -3.01 -9.24 -0.64
C THR A 75 -2.00 -8.73 0.39
N LEU A 76 -1.43 -7.53 0.22
CA LEU A 76 -0.47 -6.98 1.17
C LEU A 76 -1.15 -6.69 2.52
N LEU A 77 -2.29 -6.02 2.51
CA LEU A 77 -3.01 -5.67 3.73
C LEU A 77 -3.48 -6.92 4.49
N LEU A 78 -4.05 -7.90 3.77
CA LEU A 78 -4.52 -9.17 4.34
C LEU A 78 -3.38 -10.05 4.86
N SER A 79 -2.14 -9.81 4.44
CA SER A 79 -0.99 -10.53 5.00
C SER A 79 -0.81 -10.29 6.50
N PHE A 80 -1.24 -9.15 7.04
CA PHE A 80 -1.27 -8.87 8.47
C PHE A 80 -2.39 -9.62 9.22
N LEU A 81 -3.50 -9.89 8.54
CA LEU A 81 -4.58 -10.73 9.07
C LEU A 81 -4.12 -12.19 9.21
N ILE A 82 -3.45 -12.72 8.18
CA ILE A 82 -3.06 -14.14 8.12
C ILE A 82 -1.88 -14.44 9.03
N SER A 83 -0.96 -13.51 9.20
CA SER A 83 0.30 -13.72 9.93
C SER A 83 0.62 -12.52 10.83
N PRO A 84 -0.14 -12.33 11.92
CA PRO A 84 0.15 -11.30 12.91
C PRO A 84 1.45 -11.63 13.64
N GLU A 85 2.30 -10.63 13.90
CA GLU A 85 3.53 -10.80 14.65
C GLU A 85 3.75 -9.62 15.61
N PRO A 86 3.81 -9.83 16.92
CA PRO A 86 3.57 -11.13 17.60
C PRO A 86 2.12 -11.61 17.42
N PRO A 87 1.81 -12.90 17.69
CA PRO A 87 0.47 -13.46 17.47
C PRO A 87 -0.68 -12.72 18.17
N ALA A 88 -0.40 -11.99 19.24
CA ALA A 88 -1.37 -11.17 19.98
C ALA A 88 -1.53 -9.74 19.42
N GLN A 89 -0.83 -9.40 18.34
CA GLN A 89 -0.88 -8.07 17.71
C GLN A 89 -2.28 -7.76 17.21
N GLN A 90 -2.77 -6.56 17.54
CA GLN A 90 -4.09 -6.11 17.15
C GLN A 90 -4.00 -5.09 16.02
N TYR A 91 -4.82 -5.26 14.99
CA TYR A 91 -4.80 -4.40 13.81
C TYR A 91 -6.16 -3.80 13.49
N ARG A 92 -6.14 -2.56 13.00
CA ARG A 92 -7.24 -1.93 12.28
C ARG A 92 -6.74 -1.58 10.88
N LEU A 93 -7.08 -2.41 9.93
CA LEU A 93 -6.63 -2.33 8.54
C LEU A 93 -7.63 -1.52 7.70
N THR A 94 -7.11 -0.67 6.82
CA THR A 94 -7.92 0.08 5.85
C THR A 94 -7.29 -0.11 4.48
N GLY A 95 -8.04 -0.67 3.54
CA GLY A 95 -7.66 -0.70 2.12
C GLY A 95 -8.42 0.39 1.38
N ILE A 96 -7.73 1.19 0.58
CA ILE A 96 -8.37 2.18 -0.28
C ILE A 96 -7.90 2.01 -1.72
N ASP A 97 -8.85 1.95 -2.63
CA ASP A 97 -8.62 1.96 -4.07
C ASP A 97 -9.65 2.86 -4.76
N TYR A 98 -9.33 3.40 -5.92
CA TYR A 98 -10.30 4.20 -6.67
C TYR A 98 -11.22 3.36 -7.58
N SER A 99 -10.93 2.04 -7.72
CA SER A 99 -11.74 1.07 -8.46
C SER A 99 -12.73 0.36 -7.54
N GLU A 100 -14.01 0.39 -7.90
CA GLU A 100 -15.06 -0.40 -7.23
C GLU A 100 -14.76 -1.90 -7.34
N GLY A 101 -14.24 -2.35 -8.51
CA GLY A 101 -13.88 -3.75 -8.74
C GLY A 101 -12.77 -4.22 -7.79
N ALA A 102 -11.77 -3.37 -7.51
CA ALA A 102 -10.72 -3.67 -6.55
C ALA A 102 -11.30 -3.92 -5.15
N LYS A 103 -12.20 -3.04 -4.70
CA LYS A 103 -12.90 -3.22 -3.42
C LYS A 103 -13.68 -4.54 -3.37
N VAL A 104 -14.47 -4.84 -4.40
CA VAL A 104 -15.27 -6.09 -4.45
C VAL A 104 -14.37 -7.32 -4.39
N LEU A 105 -13.26 -7.31 -5.14
CA LEU A 105 -12.28 -8.39 -5.13
C LEU A 105 -11.65 -8.57 -3.75
N ALA A 106 -11.19 -7.48 -3.13
CA ALA A 106 -10.56 -7.50 -1.82
C ALA A 106 -11.51 -8.01 -0.71
N GLU A 107 -12.80 -7.62 -0.74
CA GLU A 107 -13.83 -8.14 0.15
C GLU A 107 -14.04 -9.66 -0.03
N GLY A 108 -14.02 -10.14 -1.28
CA GLY A 108 -14.11 -11.57 -1.60
C GLY A 108 -12.91 -12.36 -1.09
N VAL A 109 -11.70 -11.84 -1.34
CA VAL A 109 -10.43 -12.44 -0.87
C VAL A 109 -10.37 -12.46 0.66
N GLU A 110 -10.76 -11.36 1.34
CA GLU A 110 -10.82 -11.33 2.80
C GLU A 110 -11.73 -12.43 3.35
N LYS A 111 -12.93 -12.55 2.79
CA LYS A 111 -13.89 -13.58 3.21
C LYS A 111 -13.30 -14.98 3.08
N GLN A 112 -12.70 -15.31 1.93
CA GLN A 112 -12.08 -16.61 1.70
C GLN A 112 -10.95 -16.90 2.68
N LYS A 113 -10.10 -15.90 2.97
CA LYS A 113 -9.00 -16.07 3.92
C LYS A 113 -9.49 -16.26 5.36
N ARG A 114 -10.55 -15.56 5.78
CA ARG A 114 -11.16 -15.77 7.10
C ARG A 114 -11.78 -17.16 7.22
N GLU A 115 -12.49 -17.64 6.20
CA GLU A 115 -13.03 -19.01 6.18
C GLU A 115 -11.92 -20.04 6.31
N THR A 116 -10.77 -19.87 5.61
CA THR A 116 -9.62 -20.76 5.74
C THR A 116 -9.01 -20.74 7.14
N LEU A 117 -8.87 -19.54 7.74
CA LEU A 117 -8.33 -19.42 9.10
C LEU A 117 -9.25 -20.05 10.14
N ASP A 118 -10.56 -19.90 10.03
CA ASP A 118 -11.54 -20.48 10.95
C ASP A 118 -11.51 -22.03 10.87
N ASP A 119 -11.26 -22.60 9.68
CA ASP A 119 -11.13 -24.06 9.48
C ASP A 119 -9.81 -24.63 10.04
N GLU A 120 -8.73 -23.84 10.02
CA GLU A 120 -7.40 -24.26 10.48
C GLU A 120 -7.18 -24.09 11.99
N LEU A 121 -7.91 -23.18 12.62
CA LEU A 121 -7.71 -22.81 14.02
C LEU A 121 -8.88 -23.30 14.89
N GLU A 122 -8.60 -24.29 15.74
CA GLU A 122 -9.55 -24.78 16.77
C GLU A 122 -9.93 -23.71 17.84
N ASP A 123 -9.29 -22.52 17.79
CA ASP A 123 -9.47 -21.43 18.76
C ASP A 123 -10.03 -20.17 18.07
N GLU A 124 -11.26 -19.78 18.41
CA GLU A 124 -11.94 -18.54 17.98
C GLU A 124 -11.14 -17.22 18.28
N GLN A 125 -10.01 -17.32 19.02
CA GLN A 125 -9.27 -16.14 19.49
C GLN A 125 -8.44 -15.46 18.40
N VAL A 126 -8.04 -16.16 17.35
CA VAL A 126 -7.10 -15.62 16.33
C VAL A 126 -7.81 -14.79 15.27
N ALA A 127 -9.05 -15.09 14.90
CA ALA A 127 -9.81 -14.34 13.90
C ALA A 127 -10.21 -12.92 14.34
N ASN A 128 -10.25 -12.66 15.65
CA ASN A 128 -10.74 -11.40 16.23
C ASN A 128 -9.67 -10.31 16.46
N HIS A 129 -8.40 -10.58 16.15
CA HIS A 129 -7.31 -9.62 16.34
C HIS A 129 -7.25 -8.53 15.27
N CYS A 130 -8.04 -8.66 14.18
CA CYS A 130 -7.92 -7.79 13.03
C CYS A 130 -9.30 -7.39 12.47
N THR A 131 -9.55 -6.09 12.40
CA THR A 131 -10.66 -5.52 11.65
C THR A 131 -10.17 -4.96 10.33
N VAL A 132 -10.92 -5.18 9.25
CA VAL A 132 -10.60 -4.68 7.90
C VAL A 132 -11.74 -3.82 7.39
N GLU A 133 -11.41 -2.69 6.77
CA GLU A 133 -12.34 -1.79 6.10
C GLU A 133 -11.84 -1.52 4.68
N TRP A 134 -12.69 -1.75 3.68
CA TRP A 134 -12.39 -1.45 2.28
C TRP A 134 -13.14 -0.20 1.84
N ARG A 135 -12.40 0.77 1.31
CA ARG A 135 -12.92 2.06 0.88
C ARG A 135 -12.69 2.27 -0.62
N VAL A 136 -13.67 2.84 -1.31
CA VAL A 136 -13.46 3.39 -2.65
C VAL A 136 -13.14 4.87 -2.53
N GLY A 137 -12.02 5.30 -3.11
CA GLY A 137 -11.62 6.70 -3.03
C GLY A 137 -10.41 7.06 -3.88
N ASP A 138 -10.38 8.33 -4.32
CA ASP A 138 -9.27 8.92 -5.06
C ASP A 138 -8.31 9.61 -4.08
N LEU A 139 -7.16 9.02 -3.84
CA LEU A 139 -6.12 9.52 -2.93
C LEU A 139 -5.64 10.94 -3.25
N LEU A 140 -5.76 11.36 -4.51
CA LEU A 140 -5.35 12.69 -4.95
C LEU A 140 -6.38 13.78 -4.63
N ARG A 141 -7.64 13.40 -4.37
CA ARG A 141 -8.76 14.35 -4.19
C ARG A 141 -9.53 14.17 -2.90
N GLN A 142 -9.54 12.96 -2.33
CA GLN A 142 -10.30 12.66 -1.13
C GLN A 142 -9.77 13.43 0.09
N ASN A 143 -10.69 13.93 0.90
CA ASN A 143 -10.40 14.41 2.24
C ASN A 143 -10.55 13.26 3.26
N PHE A 144 -9.58 13.08 4.11
CA PHE A 144 -9.58 12.06 5.17
C PHE A 144 -9.95 12.66 6.54
N ASP A 145 -10.39 13.91 6.58
CA ASP A 145 -10.90 14.59 7.79
C ASP A 145 -9.98 14.50 9.03
N GLY A 146 -8.68 14.46 8.80
CA GLY A 146 -7.67 14.34 9.84
C GLY A 146 -7.43 12.93 10.35
N GLU A 147 -8.00 11.90 9.72
CA GLU A 147 -7.63 10.51 10.00
C GLU A 147 -6.14 10.28 9.74
N THR A 148 -5.50 9.51 10.63
CA THR A 148 -4.08 9.16 10.50
C THR A 148 -3.85 7.69 10.86
N TRP A 149 -2.75 7.14 10.36
CA TRP A 149 -2.37 5.74 10.53
C TRP A 149 -0.94 5.61 11.05
N ASN A 150 -0.68 4.56 11.82
CA ASN A 150 0.68 4.22 12.29
C ASN A 150 1.57 3.79 11.13
N LEU A 151 0.97 3.14 10.12
CA LEU A 151 1.65 2.72 8.89
C LEU A 151 0.77 3.01 7.67
N VAL A 152 1.37 3.69 6.70
CA VAL A 152 0.80 3.90 5.37
C VAL A 152 1.62 3.06 4.39
N LEU A 153 0.96 2.22 3.60
CA LEU A 153 1.57 1.30 2.65
C LEU A 153 1.28 1.73 1.21
N ASP A 154 2.27 1.66 0.34
CA ASP A 154 2.14 1.80 -1.10
C ASP A 154 2.98 0.74 -1.81
N LYS A 155 2.35 -0.09 -2.62
CA LYS A 155 3.01 -1.11 -3.43
C LYS A 155 2.65 -0.92 -4.90
N GLY A 156 3.30 0.08 -5.54
CA GLY A 156 3.13 0.39 -6.97
C GLY A 156 2.05 1.42 -7.31
N THR A 157 1.34 1.95 -6.34
CA THR A 157 0.31 2.98 -6.58
C THR A 157 0.92 4.29 -7.04
N TYR A 158 2.00 4.74 -6.39
CA TYR A 158 2.75 5.91 -6.84
C TYR A 158 3.32 5.72 -8.25
N ASP A 159 3.81 4.52 -8.57
CA ASP A 159 4.27 4.17 -9.92
C ASP A 159 3.17 4.37 -10.96
N ALA A 160 1.97 3.86 -10.70
CA ALA A 160 0.83 4.02 -11.59
C ALA A 160 0.41 5.49 -11.73
N LEU A 161 0.32 6.23 -10.62
CA LEU A 161 -0.04 7.65 -10.62
C LEU A 161 0.94 8.51 -11.42
N CYS A 162 2.24 8.22 -11.34
CA CYS A 162 3.28 8.93 -12.10
C CYS A 162 3.23 8.66 -13.62
N LEU A 163 2.48 7.65 -14.07
CA LEU A 163 2.24 7.36 -15.49
C LEU A 163 1.01 8.09 -16.04
N SER A 164 0.37 8.97 -15.25
CA SER A 164 -0.77 9.77 -15.69
C SER A 164 -0.31 11.14 -16.17
N ASP A 165 -0.80 11.58 -17.32
CA ASP A 165 -0.66 12.94 -17.83
C ASP A 165 -1.82 13.87 -17.45
N LYS A 166 -2.82 13.34 -16.71
CA LYS A 166 -3.99 14.09 -16.28
C LYS A 166 -3.67 14.87 -15.00
N PRO A 167 -3.61 16.21 -15.05
CA PRO A 167 -3.30 16.99 -13.86
C PRO A 167 -4.44 16.92 -12.83
N VAL A 168 -4.05 17.01 -11.58
CA VAL A 168 -4.97 17.21 -10.46
C VAL A 168 -5.31 18.69 -10.38
N GLN A 169 -6.60 19.01 -10.41
CA GLN A 169 -7.07 20.38 -10.24
C GLN A 169 -7.15 20.67 -8.73
N GLU A 170 -6.36 21.62 -8.25
CA GLU A 170 -6.39 22.11 -6.88
C GLU A 170 -6.66 23.63 -6.92
N ASP A 171 -7.85 24.07 -6.53
CA ASP A 171 -8.29 25.46 -6.57
C ASP A 171 -7.98 26.15 -7.92
N LYS A 172 -6.90 26.93 -7.97
CA LYS A 172 -6.46 27.69 -9.14
C LYS A 172 -5.21 27.10 -9.83
N THR A 173 -4.69 26.00 -9.32
CA THR A 173 -3.47 25.37 -9.82
C THR A 173 -3.76 24.00 -10.41
N GLN A 174 -2.93 23.61 -11.37
CA GLN A 174 -2.89 22.26 -11.91
C GLN A 174 -1.52 21.68 -11.61
N ARG A 175 -1.51 20.51 -10.95
CA ARG A 175 -0.28 19.81 -10.56
C ARG A 175 -0.35 18.36 -11.01
N LEU A 176 0.80 17.77 -11.32
CA LEU A 176 0.84 16.35 -11.67
C LEU A 176 0.56 15.48 -10.44
N PRO A 177 0.03 14.27 -10.64
CA PRO A 177 -0.15 13.29 -9.56
C PRO A 177 1.13 13.03 -8.76
N SER A 178 2.28 12.98 -9.43
CA SER A 178 3.62 12.83 -8.85
C SER A 178 3.98 13.89 -7.81
N GLU A 179 3.45 15.12 -7.96
CA GLU A 179 3.68 16.25 -7.06
C GLU A 179 2.65 16.30 -5.92
N VAL A 180 1.40 15.87 -6.19
CA VAL A 180 0.30 15.96 -5.22
C VAL A 180 0.35 14.81 -4.21
N TYR A 181 0.64 13.61 -4.70
CA TYR A 181 0.59 12.39 -3.89
C TYR A 181 1.50 12.43 -2.65
N PRO A 182 2.78 12.84 -2.71
CA PRO A 182 3.64 12.90 -1.53
C PRO A 182 3.07 13.77 -0.40
N GLU A 183 2.47 14.90 -0.75
CA GLU A 183 1.83 15.81 0.23
C GLU A 183 0.58 15.19 0.86
N ARG A 184 -0.21 14.44 0.07
CA ARG A 184 -1.40 13.74 0.54
C ARG A 184 -1.02 12.61 1.50
N ILE A 185 -0.06 11.78 1.12
CA ILE A 185 0.42 10.67 1.95
C ILE A 185 0.99 11.15 3.28
N THR A 186 1.79 12.21 3.28
CA THR A 186 2.37 12.77 4.52
C THR A 186 1.30 13.16 5.54
N LYS A 187 0.10 13.56 5.11
CA LYS A 187 -1.02 13.89 5.99
C LYS A 187 -1.65 12.66 6.63
N LEU A 188 -1.59 11.50 5.96
CA LEU A 188 -2.15 10.25 6.47
C LEU A 188 -1.28 9.61 7.57
N ILE A 189 -0.01 9.96 7.66
CA ILE A 189 0.90 9.37 8.64
C ILE A 189 0.69 10.05 10.00
N SER A 190 0.48 9.26 11.05
CA SER A 190 0.45 9.77 12.44
C SER A 190 1.84 10.28 12.87
N PRO A 191 1.94 11.20 13.84
CA PRO A 191 3.23 11.55 14.42
C PRO A 191 3.96 10.31 14.96
N GLY A 192 5.21 10.09 14.57
CA GLY A 192 5.98 8.88 14.88
C GLY A 192 5.56 7.63 14.09
N GLY A 193 4.64 7.78 13.12
CA GLY A 193 4.26 6.71 12.21
C GLY A 193 5.14 6.68 10.94
N PHE A 194 4.86 5.70 10.08
CA PHE A 194 5.69 5.40 8.91
C PHE A 194 4.89 5.38 7.61
N PHE A 195 5.59 5.71 6.54
CA PHE A 195 5.17 5.43 5.16
C PHE A 195 6.16 4.45 4.54
N LEU A 196 5.66 3.34 4.03
CA LEU A 196 6.44 2.29 3.41
C LEU A 196 6.02 2.17 1.95
N ILE A 197 6.94 2.44 1.03
CA ILE A 197 6.69 2.41 -0.41
C ILE A 197 7.60 1.42 -1.12
N THR A 198 7.02 0.61 -2.01
CA THR A 198 7.74 -0.21 -2.99
C THR A 198 7.45 0.28 -4.40
N SER A 199 8.52 0.53 -5.17
CA SER A 199 8.47 1.05 -6.53
C SER A 199 9.34 0.24 -7.49
N CYS A 200 8.92 0.11 -8.75
CA CYS A 200 9.72 -0.44 -9.84
C CYS A 200 10.11 0.61 -10.90
N ASN A 201 9.48 1.78 -10.87
CA ASN A 201 9.71 2.84 -11.85
C ASN A 201 10.77 3.85 -11.42
N PHE A 202 11.08 3.89 -10.12
CA PHE A 202 12.01 4.83 -9.53
C PHE A 202 13.12 4.11 -8.78
N THR A 203 14.30 4.73 -8.77
CA THR A 203 15.39 4.34 -7.88
C THR A 203 15.07 4.79 -6.45
N GLU A 204 15.79 4.21 -5.50
CA GLU A 204 15.68 4.59 -4.10
C GLU A 204 15.97 6.08 -3.86
N GLU A 205 17.00 6.62 -4.53
CA GLU A 205 17.37 8.03 -4.45
C GLU A 205 16.26 8.94 -4.99
N GLU A 206 15.62 8.57 -6.10
CA GLU A 206 14.50 9.33 -6.66
C GLU A 206 13.28 9.33 -5.74
N ILE A 207 12.95 8.18 -5.13
CA ILE A 207 11.87 8.10 -4.12
C ILE A 207 12.21 8.99 -2.91
N LYS A 208 13.43 8.95 -2.40
CA LYS A 208 13.86 9.80 -1.28
C LYS A 208 13.75 11.29 -1.59
N GLU A 209 14.12 11.68 -2.80
CA GLU A 209 14.02 13.08 -3.25
C GLU A 209 12.56 13.56 -3.37
N ARG A 210 11.65 12.68 -3.85
CA ARG A 210 10.23 12.96 -4.02
C ARG A 210 9.49 13.15 -2.68
N PHE A 211 9.80 12.34 -1.69
CA PHE A 211 9.08 12.36 -0.41
C PHE A 211 9.76 13.23 0.66
N ASN A 212 11.05 13.54 0.54
CA ASN A 212 11.82 14.48 1.37
C ASN A 212 11.56 14.39 2.88
N GLN A 213 11.55 13.18 3.43
CA GLN A 213 11.38 12.87 4.85
C GLN A 213 12.56 12.03 5.36
N PRO A 214 12.82 11.96 6.69
CA PRO A 214 13.76 10.98 7.24
C PRO A 214 13.37 9.56 6.79
N HIS A 215 14.36 8.76 6.38
CA HIS A 215 14.10 7.49 5.71
C HIS A 215 15.14 6.41 6.04
N SER A 216 14.75 5.16 5.80
CA SER A 216 15.62 3.99 5.75
C SER A 216 15.30 3.14 4.52
N SER A 217 16.27 2.36 4.07
CA SER A 217 16.15 1.52 2.88
C SER A 217 16.03 0.05 3.28
N ILE A 218 15.21 -0.69 2.53
CA ILE A 218 15.01 -2.11 2.72
C ILE A 218 15.71 -2.85 1.57
N PRO A 219 16.70 -3.72 1.85
CA PRO A 219 17.48 -4.37 0.80
C PRO A 219 16.65 -5.28 -0.09
N HIS A 220 16.86 -5.18 -1.39
CA HIS A 220 16.36 -6.10 -2.41
C HIS A 220 17.51 -6.84 -3.11
N PRO A 221 17.25 -8.02 -3.71
CA PRO A 221 18.24 -8.68 -4.56
C PRO A 221 18.71 -7.75 -5.67
N THR A 222 20.01 -7.69 -5.88
CA THR A 222 20.60 -6.90 -6.94
C THR A 222 21.10 -7.80 -8.06
N TYR A 223 21.03 -7.31 -9.29
CA TYR A 223 21.52 -7.96 -10.49
C TYR A 223 22.60 -7.09 -11.14
N SER A 224 23.65 -7.72 -11.62
CA SER A 224 24.74 -7.03 -12.34
C SER A 224 24.69 -7.39 -13.82
N PHE A 225 24.60 -6.39 -14.68
CA PHE A 225 24.69 -6.55 -16.13
C PHE A 225 25.45 -5.38 -16.76
N GLY A 226 26.41 -5.69 -17.66
CA GLY A 226 27.18 -4.66 -18.34
C GLY A 226 28.01 -3.75 -17.42
N GLY A 227 28.40 -4.23 -16.24
CA GLY A 227 29.15 -3.44 -15.26
C GLY A 227 28.31 -2.49 -14.41
N LYS A 228 26.99 -2.54 -14.55
CA LYS A 228 26.02 -1.82 -13.70
C LYS A 228 25.28 -2.80 -12.79
N THR A 229 25.11 -2.42 -11.54
CA THR A 229 24.32 -3.18 -10.54
C THR A 229 23.07 -2.40 -10.21
N GLY A 230 21.92 -3.09 -10.15
CA GLY A 230 20.63 -2.50 -9.79
C GLY A 230 19.67 -3.56 -9.26
N SER A 231 18.55 -3.11 -8.72
CA SER A 231 17.42 -3.94 -8.33
C SER A 231 16.23 -3.68 -9.26
N ILE A 232 15.34 -4.66 -9.40
CA ILE A 232 14.10 -4.52 -10.19
C ILE A 232 13.10 -3.62 -9.44
N VAL A 233 13.12 -3.66 -8.11
CA VAL A 233 12.29 -2.86 -7.23
C VAL A 233 13.14 -2.26 -6.10
N CYS A 234 12.70 -1.13 -5.56
CA CYS A 234 13.22 -0.57 -4.33
C CYS A 234 12.09 -0.45 -3.29
N THR A 235 12.45 -0.54 -2.01
CA THR A 235 11.52 -0.29 -0.90
C THR A 235 12.16 0.69 0.07
N VAL A 236 11.42 1.75 0.41
CA VAL A 236 11.88 2.82 1.30
C VAL A 236 10.83 3.04 2.39
N ALA A 237 11.29 3.15 3.63
CA ALA A 237 10.46 3.53 4.77
C ALA A 237 10.77 4.98 5.17
N PHE A 238 9.74 5.80 5.28
CA PHE A 238 9.82 7.18 5.75
C PHE A 238 9.17 7.30 7.12
N GLU A 239 9.81 8.00 8.04
CA GLU A 239 9.29 8.24 9.38
C GLU A 239 8.81 9.68 9.50
N LYS A 240 7.59 9.88 10.00
CA LYS A 240 7.09 11.20 10.33
C LYS A 240 7.54 11.59 11.74
N ALA A 241 8.28 12.69 11.86
CA ALA A 241 8.75 13.19 13.14
C ALA A 241 7.62 13.33 14.16
N LEU A 242 7.91 13.03 15.42
CA LEU A 242 7.03 13.37 16.54
C LEU A 242 6.82 14.90 16.57
N GLN A 243 5.59 15.34 16.74
CA GLN A 243 5.34 16.76 16.97
C GLN A 243 5.99 17.15 18.30
N ALA A 244 6.85 18.16 18.27
CA ALA A 244 7.38 18.75 19.51
C ALA A 244 6.21 19.32 20.32
N SER A 245 6.09 18.84 21.55
CA SER A 245 5.07 19.29 22.53
C SER A 245 5.28 20.74 22.90
#